data_994320d70db3341296e20814b3da4a69
#
_entry.id   994320d70db3341296e20814b3da4a69
#
_cell.length_a   1.000
_cell.length_b   1.000
_cell.length_c   1.000
_cell.angle_alpha   90.00
_cell.angle_beta   90.00
_cell.angle_gamma   90.00
#
_symmetry.space_group_name_H-M   'P 1'
#
loop_
_entity.id
_entity.type
_entity.pdbx_description
1 polymer ?
#
loop_
_entity_poly.entity_id
_entity_poly.type
_entity_poly.pdbx_seq_one_letter_code
_entity_poly.pdbx_strand_id
1 'polypeptide(L)'
;MNILIIGNGGREHALGWKAAQSPLADKIYVAPGNAGTALEPTLENVDIAATDIAGLLAFAQSHDIGLTIVGPEAPLVIGVVDAFRAAGLAIFGPTQAAAQLEGSKAFTKDFLARHNIPSAEYQNFTDVDAALAYVRQKGAPIVIKADGLAAGKGVIVAMTLEEAETAVNDMLAGNAFGDAGHRIVVEEFLDGEEASFIVMVDGENVLPMATSQDHKRVGDGDTGPNTGGMGAYSPAPVVTDDVHQRVMDQVIWPTVRGMAAEGNIYTGFLYAGLMISADGQPKVIEFNCRFGDPETQPIMLRMRSDLVELCLAGTQGKLNEKTSDWDERPSLGVVLAAGGYPADYRQGDVIHGLPQQEVTDGKVFHAGTKLNGNNEVVTNGGRVLCVTALGETVALAQQYAYRLAEGIRWEGVFCRKDIGYRAIARGK
;
A
#
# COMPACT_ATOMS: atom_id res chain seq x y z
N MET A 1 11.58 -10.02 -22.14
CA MET A 1 12.23 -8.77 -21.70
C MET A 1 12.68 -8.88 -20.26
N ASN A 2 13.70 -8.12 -19.87
CA ASN A 2 14.07 -8.00 -18.46
C ASN A 2 13.20 -6.96 -17.77
N ILE A 3 12.86 -7.22 -16.51
CA ILE A 3 11.98 -6.38 -15.70
C ILE A 3 12.71 -5.98 -14.42
N LEU A 4 12.54 -4.74 -13.99
CA LEU A 4 13.03 -4.23 -12.73
C LEU A 4 11.83 -3.91 -11.81
N ILE A 5 11.85 -4.48 -10.60
CA ILE A 5 10.95 -4.11 -9.51
C ILE A 5 11.75 -3.30 -8.49
N ILE A 6 11.30 -2.09 -8.18
CA ILE A 6 11.95 -1.24 -7.18
C ILE A 6 11.29 -1.45 -5.83
N GLY A 7 12.08 -1.76 -4.80
CA GLY A 7 11.67 -1.93 -3.43
C GLY A 7 12.11 -3.23 -2.79
N ASN A 8 11.72 -3.46 -1.54
CA ASN A 8 12.18 -4.58 -0.72
C ASN A 8 11.12 -5.16 0.23
N GLY A 9 9.88 -4.76 0.10
CA GLY A 9 8.79 -5.18 0.98
C GLY A 9 8.01 -6.40 0.48
N GLY A 10 6.96 -6.74 1.21
CA GLY A 10 6.06 -7.83 0.85
C GLY A 10 5.29 -7.55 -0.44
N ARG A 11 4.96 -6.30 -0.68
CA ARG A 11 4.37 -5.83 -1.94
C ARG A 11 5.29 -6.12 -3.12
N GLU A 12 6.57 -5.79 -3.02
CA GLU A 12 7.55 -6.00 -4.09
C GLU A 12 7.80 -7.49 -4.33
N HIS A 13 7.82 -8.30 -3.27
CA HIS A 13 7.90 -9.75 -3.42
C HIS A 13 6.68 -10.29 -4.20
N ALA A 14 5.48 -9.84 -3.85
CA ALA A 14 4.26 -10.25 -4.54
C ALA A 14 4.22 -9.78 -6.01
N LEU A 15 4.63 -8.54 -6.29
CA LEU A 15 4.73 -8.02 -7.65
C LEU A 15 5.75 -8.80 -8.49
N GLY A 16 6.92 -9.09 -7.93
CA GLY A 16 7.97 -9.87 -8.60
C GLY A 16 7.54 -11.31 -8.87
N TRP A 17 6.95 -11.97 -7.87
CA TRP A 17 6.38 -13.32 -8.00
C TRP A 17 5.30 -13.39 -9.09
N LYS A 18 4.42 -12.38 -9.15
CA LYS A 18 3.38 -12.31 -10.18
C LYS A 18 3.96 -12.02 -11.56
N ALA A 19 4.89 -11.08 -11.66
CA ALA A 19 5.57 -10.76 -12.90
C ALA A 19 6.33 -11.96 -13.50
N ALA A 20 6.89 -12.82 -12.65
CA ALA A 20 7.58 -14.04 -13.05
C ALA A 20 6.70 -15.07 -13.78
N GLN A 21 5.38 -14.96 -13.65
CA GLN A 21 4.40 -15.81 -14.33
C GLN A 21 4.10 -15.34 -15.76
N SER A 22 4.58 -14.15 -16.14
CA SER A 22 4.36 -13.60 -17.48
C SER A 22 5.26 -14.27 -18.50
N PRO A 23 4.72 -14.71 -19.67
CA PRO A 23 5.54 -15.19 -20.78
C PRO A 23 6.37 -14.07 -21.42
N LEU A 24 6.11 -12.80 -21.11
CA LEU A 24 6.88 -11.65 -21.59
C LEU A 24 8.15 -11.41 -20.79
N ALA A 25 8.23 -11.96 -19.57
CA ALA A 25 9.36 -11.78 -18.66
C ALA A 25 10.44 -12.85 -18.89
N ASP A 26 11.65 -12.42 -19.26
CA ASP A 26 12.82 -13.29 -19.34
C ASP A 26 13.50 -13.37 -17.97
N LYS A 27 13.74 -12.24 -17.34
CA LYS A 27 14.35 -12.12 -16.02
C LYS A 27 13.76 -10.96 -15.24
N ILE A 28 13.65 -11.15 -13.93
CA ILE A 28 13.14 -10.13 -13.02
C ILE A 28 14.20 -9.80 -12.00
N TYR A 29 14.58 -8.52 -11.96
CA TYR A 29 15.46 -7.95 -10.97
C TYR A 29 14.65 -7.20 -9.92
N VAL A 30 15.05 -7.31 -8.67
CA VAL A 30 14.42 -6.60 -7.55
C VAL A 30 15.47 -5.78 -6.82
N ALA A 31 15.28 -4.49 -6.72
CA ALA A 31 16.24 -3.57 -6.12
C ALA A 31 15.64 -2.81 -4.92
N PRO A 32 16.14 -3.05 -3.70
CA PRO A 32 17.19 -4.01 -3.32
C PRO A 32 16.68 -5.44 -3.10
N GLY A 33 15.36 -5.67 -3.01
CA GLY A 33 14.78 -6.97 -2.69
C GLY A 33 14.94 -7.38 -1.21
N ASN A 34 14.54 -8.60 -0.91
CA ASN A 34 14.62 -9.20 0.42
C ASN A 34 15.00 -10.69 0.33
N ALA A 35 14.94 -11.43 1.43
CA ALA A 35 15.26 -12.85 1.42
C ALA A 35 14.30 -13.66 0.54
N GLY A 36 13.00 -13.30 0.53
CA GLY A 36 12.01 -13.98 -0.29
C GLY A 36 12.26 -13.82 -1.78
N THR A 37 12.54 -12.61 -2.23
CA THR A 37 12.87 -12.34 -3.64
C THR A 37 14.19 -13.00 -4.06
N ALA A 38 15.17 -13.10 -3.15
CA ALA A 38 16.42 -13.82 -3.40
C ALA A 38 16.23 -15.34 -3.57
N LEU A 39 15.21 -15.91 -2.95
CA LEU A 39 14.92 -17.34 -2.97
C LEU A 39 13.95 -17.76 -4.09
N GLU A 40 13.32 -16.81 -4.77
CA GLU A 40 12.48 -17.11 -5.94
C GLU A 40 13.37 -17.49 -7.14
N PRO A 41 13.09 -18.63 -7.82
CA PRO A 41 13.98 -19.14 -8.87
C PRO A 41 14.20 -18.20 -10.06
N THR A 42 13.22 -17.32 -10.33
CA THR A 42 13.20 -16.43 -11.50
C THR A 42 13.52 -14.98 -11.16
N LEU A 43 13.73 -14.67 -9.88
CA LEU A 43 14.06 -13.34 -9.40
C LEU A 43 15.54 -13.24 -9.02
N GLU A 44 16.11 -12.07 -9.19
CA GLU A 44 17.48 -11.75 -8.75
C GLU A 44 17.48 -10.39 -8.02
N ASN A 45 17.99 -10.39 -6.79
CA ASN A 45 18.18 -9.16 -6.05
C ASN A 45 19.38 -8.37 -6.60
N VAL A 46 19.22 -7.06 -6.63
CA VAL A 46 20.28 -6.11 -7.00
C VAL A 46 20.50 -5.15 -5.83
N ASP A 47 21.73 -5.07 -5.35
CA ASP A 47 22.07 -4.24 -4.19
C ASP A 47 22.12 -2.75 -4.58
N ILE A 48 20.97 -2.19 -4.88
CA ILE A 48 20.74 -0.77 -5.17
C ILE A 48 19.55 -0.32 -4.32
N ALA A 49 19.74 0.72 -3.53
CA ALA A 49 18.67 1.28 -2.71
C ALA A 49 17.52 1.81 -3.57
N ALA A 50 16.29 1.66 -3.11
CA ALA A 50 15.09 2.11 -3.82
C ALA A 50 15.09 3.63 -4.13
N THR A 51 15.84 4.42 -3.36
CA THR A 51 15.98 5.88 -3.53
C THR A 51 17.25 6.31 -4.26
N ASP A 52 18.11 5.37 -4.65
CA ASP A 52 19.28 5.65 -5.48
C ASP A 52 18.88 5.69 -6.98
N ILE A 53 18.27 6.79 -7.39
CA ILE A 53 17.75 6.95 -8.75
C ILE A 53 18.87 6.81 -9.79
N ALA A 54 20.03 7.41 -9.57
CA ALA A 54 21.14 7.33 -10.50
C ALA A 54 21.64 5.88 -10.68
N GLY A 55 21.76 5.13 -9.58
CA GLY A 55 22.14 3.72 -9.61
C GLY A 55 21.10 2.85 -10.31
N LEU A 56 19.82 3.06 -10.01
CA LEU A 56 18.70 2.35 -10.65
C LEU A 56 18.66 2.61 -12.15
N LEU A 57 18.84 3.86 -12.57
CA LEU A 57 18.84 4.25 -13.97
C LEU A 57 20.02 3.61 -14.74
N ALA A 58 21.23 3.68 -14.17
CA ALA A 58 22.42 3.06 -14.77
C ALA A 58 22.26 1.54 -14.90
N PHE A 59 21.69 0.89 -13.89
CA PHE A 59 21.40 -0.53 -13.92
C PHE A 59 20.39 -0.86 -15.03
N ALA A 60 19.30 -0.11 -15.12
CA ALA A 60 18.26 -0.34 -16.12
C ALA A 60 18.79 -0.20 -17.56
N GLN A 61 19.69 0.76 -17.80
CA GLN A 61 20.34 0.94 -19.09
C GLN A 61 21.32 -0.20 -19.42
N SER A 62 22.12 -0.65 -18.46
CA SER A 62 23.16 -1.67 -18.68
C SER A 62 22.62 -3.11 -18.75
N HIS A 63 21.40 -3.35 -18.28
CA HIS A 63 20.76 -4.67 -18.24
C HIS A 63 19.53 -4.79 -19.15
N ASP A 64 19.39 -3.89 -20.12
CA ASP A 64 18.29 -3.89 -21.10
C ASP A 64 16.92 -4.07 -20.46
N ILE A 65 16.64 -3.31 -19.40
CA ILE A 65 15.35 -3.35 -18.72
C ILE A 65 14.26 -2.80 -19.64
N GLY A 66 13.32 -3.65 -19.99
CA GLY A 66 12.18 -3.31 -20.87
C GLY A 66 10.98 -2.71 -20.13
N LEU A 67 10.88 -2.93 -18.82
CA LEU A 67 9.84 -2.37 -17.96
C LEU A 67 10.34 -2.27 -16.52
N THR A 68 10.09 -1.12 -15.89
CA THR A 68 10.29 -0.95 -14.44
C THR A 68 8.94 -0.73 -13.76
N ILE A 69 8.72 -1.43 -12.64
CA ILE A 69 7.54 -1.28 -11.78
C ILE A 69 8.01 -0.77 -10.42
N VAL A 70 7.44 0.33 -9.95
CA VAL A 70 7.82 0.94 -8.67
C VAL A 70 6.89 0.44 -7.57
N GLY A 71 7.47 -0.14 -6.53
CA GLY A 71 6.73 -0.64 -5.38
C GLY A 71 6.41 0.47 -4.36
N PRO A 72 7.41 1.07 -3.67
CA PRO A 72 7.20 2.02 -2.59
C PRO A 72 7.03 3.47 -3.09
N GLU A 73 6.53 4.31 -2.20
CA GLU A 73 6.31 5.73 -2.45
C GLU A 73 7.60 6.58 -2.48
N ALA A 74 8.61 6.23 -1.69
CA ALA A 74 9.80 7.05 -1.53
C ALA A 74 10.51 7.39 -2.87
N PRO A 75 10.78 6.44 -3.77
CA PRO A 75 11.38 6.77 -5.06
C PRO A 75 10.45 7.59 -5.96
N LEU A 76 9.13 7.44 -5.83
CA LEU A 76 8.16 8.18 -6.62
C LEU A 76 8.19 9.68 -6.30
N VAL A 77 8.19 10.03 -5.02
CA VAL A 77 8.15 11.44 -4.57
C VAL A 77 9.46 12.18 -4.81
N ILE A 78 10.55 11.47 -5.09
CA ILE A 78 11.85 12.08 -5.45
C ILE A 78 12.15 12.02 -6.95
N GLY A 79 11.23 11.51 -7.78
CA GLY A 79 11.28 11.66 -9.24
C GLY A 79 11.92 10.52 -10.02
N VAL A 80 11.89 9.27 -9.54
CA VAL A 80 12.41 8.12 -10.28
C VAL A 80 11.75 7.94 -11.66
N VAL A 81 10.44 8.17 -11.74
CA VAL A 81 9.68 8.04 -12.99
C VAL A 81 10.11 9.11 -14.01
N ASP A 82 10.27 10.35 -13.55
CA ASP A 82 10.74 11.45 -14.39
C ASP A 82 12.13 11.14 -14.98
N ALA A 83 13.06 10.64 -14.15
CA ALA A 83 14.39 10.29 -14.58
C ALA A 83 14.41 9.16 -15.63
N PHE A 84 13.64 8.10 -15.43
CA PHE A 84 13.55 6.98 -16.37
C PHE A 84 12.92 7.39 -17.69
N ARG A 85 11.84 8.16 -17.65
CA ARG A 85 11.18 8.68 -18.87
C ARG A 85 12.09 9.61 -19.66
N ALA A 86 12.83 10.49 -18.98
CA ALA A 86 13.83 11.35 -19.63
C ALA A 86 14.92 10.55 -20.35
N ALA A 87 15.23 9.35 -19.88
CA ALA A 87 16.18 8.42 -20.51
C ALA A 87 15.51 7.49 -21.56
N GLY A 88 14.22 7.64 -21.82
CA GLY A 88 13.48 6.81 -22.78
C GLY A 88 13.17 5.40 -22.28
N LEU A 89 13.20 5.15 -20.97
CA LEU A 89 12.92 3.86 -20.36
C LEU A 89 11.47 3.77 -19.91
N ALA A 90 10.81 2.65 -20.21
CA ALA A 90 9.46 2.38 -19.77
C ALA A 90 9.42 2.12 -18.27
N ILE A 91 8.58 2.86 -17.57
CA ILE A 91 8.38 2.75 -16.13
C ILE A 91 6.91 2.99 -15.79
N PHE A 92 6.31 2.10 -15.01
CA PHE A 92 4.93 2.23 -14.56
C PHE A 92 4.89 2.81 -13.15
N GLY A 93 4.46 4.05 -13.06
CA GLY A 93 4.36 4.85 -11.84
C GLY A 93 4.09 6.31 -12.16
N PRO A 94 3.62 7.12 -11.19
CA PRO A 94 3.39 8.54 -11.37
C PRO A 94 4.69 9.35 -11.36
N THR A 95 4.68 10.48 -12.05
CA THR A 95 5.73 11.48 -11.95
C THR A 95 5.83 12.06 -10.54
N GLN A 96 6.93 12.74 -10.23
CA GLN A 96 7.10 13.43 -8.94
C GLN A 96 5.95 14.38 -8.65
N ALA A 97 5.51 15.15 -9.64
CA ALA A 97 4.39 16.08 -9.50
C ALA A 97 3.06 15.36 -9.21
N ALA A 98 2.77 14.27 -9.90
CA ALA A 98 1.57 13.47 -9.66
C ALA A 98 1.63 12.71 -8.31
N ALA A 99 2.81 12.30 -7.88
CA ALA A 99 3.03 11.61 -6.60
C ALA A 99 2.77 12.50 -5.36
N GLN A 100 2.56 13.79 -5.53
CA GLN A 100 2.12 14.68 -4.45
C GLN A 100 0.78 14.25 -3.83
N LEU A 101 -0.06 13.51 -4.54
CA LEU A 101 -1.30 12.93 -3.99
C LEU A 101 -1.03 12.02 -2.77
N GLU A 102 0.16 11.43 -2.66
CA GLU A 102 0.60 10.72 -1.46
C GLU A 102 1.64 11.52 -0.67
N GLY A 103 2.51 12.25 -1.35
CA GLY A 103 3.63 12.97 -0.74
C GLY A 103 3.21 14.17 0.12
N SER A 104 2.04 14.75 -0.12
CA SER A 104 1.50 15.87 0.67
C SER A 104 0.01 15.70 0.93
N LYS A 105 -0.36 15.53 2.19
CA LYS A 105 -1.76 15.43 2.61
C LYS A 105 -2.50 16.76 2.40
N ALA A 106 -1.82 17.88 2.64
CA ALA A 106 -2.39 19.20 2.40
C ALA A 106 -2.67 19.42 0.90
N PHE A 107 -1.73 19.09 0.03
CA PHE A 107 -1.97 19.13 -1.43
C PHE A 107 -3.19 18.30 -1.81
N THR A 108 -3.28 17.07 -1.28
CA THR A 108 -4.39 16.15 -1.60
C THR A 108 -5.72 16.70 -1.13
N LYS A 109 -5.81 17.23 0.09
CA LYS A 109 -7.06 17.79 0.60
C LYS A 109 -7.52 19.02 -0.21
N ASP A 110 -6.59 19.91 -0.54
CA ASP A 110 -6.88 21.08 -1.37
C ASP A 110 -7.30 20.67 -2.79
N PHE A 111 -6.66 19.64 -3.35
CA PHE A 111 -7.05 19.04 -4.63
C PHE A 111 -8.48 18.47 -4.60
N LEU A 112 -8.78 17.64 -3.58
CA LEU A 112 -10.11 17.05 -3.40
C LEU A 112 -11.20 18.13 -3.31
N ALA A 113 -10.93 19.22 -2.59
CA ALA A 113 -11.84 20.35 -2.45
C ALA A 113 -12.05 21.07 -3.79
N ARG A 114 -10.97 21.37 -4.54
CA ARG A 114 -11.06 22.05 -5.84
C ARG A 114 -11.88 21.26 -6.86
N HIS A 115 -11.80 19.95 -6.83
CA HIS A 115 -12.47 19.05 -7.78
C HIS A 115 -13.77 18.44 -7.25
N ASN A 116 -14.27 18.91 -6.11
CA ASN A 116 -15.51 18.44 -5.46
C ASN A 116 -15.53 16.92 -5.26
N ILE A 117 -14.38 16.32 -4.91
CA ILE A 117 -14.27 14.91 -4.62
C ILE A 117 -14.62 14.69 -3.15
N PRO A 118 -15.52 13.73 -2.82
CA PRO A 118 -15.98 13.52 -1.45
C PRO A 118 -14.84 13.17 -0.48
N SER A 119 -14.70 13.95 0.58
CA SER A 119 -13.70 13.77 1.63
C SER A 119 -14.19 14.39 2.93
N ALA A 120 -13.48 14.13 4.03
CA ALA A 120 -13.72 14.79 5.32
C ALA A 120 -13.53 16.31 5.23
N GLU A 121 -14.34 17.06 5.95
CA GLU A 121 -14.07 18.49 6.18
C GLU A 121 -12.68 18.65 6.81
N TYR A 122 -11.92 19.64 6.40
CA TYR A 122 -10.53 19.80 6.84
C TYR A 122 -10.08 21.23 6.93
N GLN A 123 -8.96 21.43 7.64
CA GLN A 123 -8.18 22.66 7.57
C GLN A 123 -6.70 22.38 7.80
N ASN A 124 -5.86 23.10 7.08
CA ASN A 124 -4.40 23.02 7.19
C ASN A 124 -3.88 24.03 8.23
N PHE A 125 -2.87 23.65 9.01
CA PHE A 125 -2.26 24.52 10.01
C PHE A 125 -0.74 24.39 10.01
N THR A 126 -0.07 25.53 10.22
CA THR A 126 1.35 25.65 10.53
C THR A 126 1.57 26.33 11.88
N ASP A 127 0.55 26.90 12.45
CA ASP A 127 0.54 27.62 13.73
C ASP A 127 -0.20 26.80 14.80
N VAL A 128 0.45 26.60 15.96
CA VAL A 128 -0.06 25.79 17.06
C VAL A 128 -1.34 26.38 17.66
N ASP A 129 -1.34 27.69 17.91
CA ASP A 129 -2.46 28.35 18.59
C ASP A 129 -3.72 28.35 17.71
N ALA A 130 -3.55 28.58 16.40
CA ALA A 130 -4.64 28.49 15.44
C ALA A 130 -5.21 27.07 15.34
N ALA A 131 -4.35 26.05 15.30
CA ALA A 131 -4.77 24.65 15.29
C ALA A 131 -5.52 24.25 16.57
N LEU A 132 -5.03 24.64 17.73
CA LEU A 132 -5.69 24.39 19.02
C LEU A 132 -7.06 25.08 19.09
N ALA A 133 -7.17 26.32 18.63
CA ALA A 133 -8.45 27.05 18.58
C ALA A 133 -9.47 26.32 17.70
N TYR A 134 -9.04 25.83 16.52
CA TYR A 134 -9.90 25.08 15.60
C TYR A 134 -10.36 23.74 16.21
N VAL A 135 -9.44 22.97 16.82
CA VAL A 135 -9.76 21.70 17.48
C VAL A 135 -10.75 21.90 18.62
N ARG A 136 -10.58 22.95 19.45
CA ARG A 136 -11.51 23.29 20.53
C ARG A 136 -12.88 23.69 20.01
N GLN A 137 -12.94 24.37 18.88
CA GLN A 137 -14.20 24.75 18.24
C GLN A 137 -14.95 23.53 17.67
N LYS A 138 -14.23 22.62 17.01
CA LYS A 138 -14.82 21.44 16.37
C LYS A 138 -15.16 20.33 17.37
N GLY A 139 -14.38 20.19 18.44
CA GLY A 139 -14.52 19.13 19.42
C GLY A 139 -13.94 17.79 18.94
N ALA A 140 -14.22 16.75 19.71
CA ALA A 140 -13.81 15.36 19.40
C ALA A 140 -15.06 14.47 19.21
N PRO A 141 -14.96 13.35 18.44
CA PRO A 141 -13.73 12.84 17.78
C PRO A 141 -13.28 13.69 16.58
N ILE A 142 -11.96 13.71 16.35
CA ILE A 142 -11.33 14.49 15.28
C ILE A 142 -10.04 13.81 14.85
N VAL A 143 -9.57 14.03 13.63
CA VAL A 143 -8.36 13.41 13.10
C VAL A 143 -7.28 14.46 12.83
N ILE A 144 -6.06 14.21 13.31
CA ILE A 144 -4.91 15.09 13.12
C ILE A 144 -3.82 14.31 12.37
N LYS A 145 -3.37 14.87 11.26
CA LYS A 145 -2.40 14.24 10.36
C LYS A 145 -1.20 15.15 10.16
N ALA A 146 0.00 14.63 10.36
CA ALA A 146 1.22 15.29 9.90
C ALA A 146 1.24 15.29 8.37
N ASP A 147 1.63 16.41 7.75
CA ASP A 147 1.81 16.50 6.30
C ASP A 147 3.10 15.77 5.87
N GLY A 148 3.08 15.18 4.66
CA GLY A 148 4.21 14.40 4.16
C GLY A 148 4.18 12.91 4.53
N LEU A 149 5.26 12.24 4.16
CA LEU A 149 5.41 10.79 4.37
C LEU A 149 5.81 10.50 5.83
N ALA A 150 4.93 9.86 6.57
CA ALA A 150 5.16 9.49 7.97
C ALA A 150 4.96 7.99 8.24
N ALA A 151 5.04 7.15 7.20
CA ALA A 151 4.91 5.69 7.26
C ALA A 151 3.69 5.19 8.07
N GLY A 152 2.53 5.87 7.91
CA GLY A 152 1.29 5.56 8.63
C GLY A 152 1.27 5.97 10.11
N LYS A 153 2.38 6.48 10.64
CA LYS A 153 2.47 6.89 12.06
C LYS A 153 2.05 8.35 12.32
N GLY A 154 1.97 9.16 11.28
CA GLY A 154 1.60 10.58 11.37
C GLY A 154 0.09 10.84 11.39
N VAL A 155 -0.74 9.86 11.75
CA VAL A 155 -2.20 9.99 11.83
C VAL A 155 -2.68 9.63 13.23
N ILE A 156 -3.31 10.60 13.90
CA ILE A 156 -3.90 10.42 15.22
C ILE A 156 -5.41 10.60 15.12
N VAL A 157 -6.16 9.55 15.41
CA VAL A 157 -7.61 9.60 15.59
C VAL A 157 -7.85 9.92 17.05
N ALA A 158 -8.13 11.19 17.34
CA ALA A 158 -8.35 11.67 18.70
C ALA A 158 -9.83 11.51 19.08
N MET A 159 -10.10 10.67 20.04
CA MET A 159 -11.45 10.42 20.56
C MET A 159 -11.84 11.44 21.63
N THR A 160 -10.87 12.13 22.23
CA THR A 160 -11.07 13.18 23.23
C THR A 160 -10.36 14.47 22.82
N LEU A 161 -10.80 15.59 23.37
CA LEU A 161 -10.18 16.89 23.12
C LEU A 161 -8.73 16.92 23.62
N GLU A 162 -8.45 16.29 24.76
CA GLU A 162 -7.09 16.19 25.31
C GLU A 162 -6.13 15.44 24.36
N GLU A 163 -6.57 14.33 23.80
CA GLU A 163 -5.79 13.60 22.77
C GLU A 163 -5.52 14.46 21.54
N ALA A 164 -6.52 15.23 21.10
CA ALA A 164 -6.39 16.11 19.95
C ALA A 164 -5.41 17.27 20.21
N GLU A 165 -5.50 17.91 21.37
CA GLU A 165 -4.58 18.98 21.76
C GLU A 165 -3.13 18.46 21.90
N THR A 166 -2.96 17.27 22.49
CA THR A 166 -1.66 16.61 22.60
C THR A 166 -1.08 16.35 21.23
N ALA A 167 -1.87 15.80 20.30
CA ALA A 167 -1.42 15.52 18.93
C ALA A 167 -0.98 16.79 18.19
N VAL A 168 -1.73 17.89 18.31
CA VAL A 168 -1.36 19.19 17.73
C VAL A 168 -0.01 19.67 18.26
N ASN A 169 0.17 19.64 19.58
CA ASN A 169 1.40 20.08 20.22
C ASN A 169 2.60 19.20 19.82
N ASP A 170 2.44 17.88 19.84
CA ASP A 170 3.52 16.94 19.50
C ASP A 170 3.97 17.09 18.03
N MET A 171 3.01 17.28 17.12
CA MET A 171 3.31 17.41 15.70
C MET A 171 3.92 18.77 15.34
N LEU A 172 3.29 19.87 15.75
CA LEU A 172 3.73 21.22 15.36
C LEU A 172 4.81 21.80 16.25
N ALA A 173 4.69 21.67 17.57
CA ALA A 173 5.65 22.23 18.51
C ALA A 173 6.77 21.26 18.86
N GLY A 174 6.46 19.98 19.01
CA GLY A 174 7.41 18.92 19.36
C GLY A 174 8.25 18.40 18.20
N ASN A 175 7.92 18.78 16.96
CA ASN A 175 8.54 18.27 15.74
C ASN A 175 8.70 16.74 15.69
N ALA A 176 7.70 16.04 16.22
CA ALA A 176 7.72 14.58 16.38
C ALA A 176 7.91 13.80 15.06
N PHE A 177 7.63 14.45 13.92
CA PHE A 177 7.74 13.85 12.58
C PHE A 177 8.70 14.60 11.65
N GLY A 178 9.66 15.36 12.20
CA GLY A 178 10.64 16.12 11.43
C GLY A 178 9.96 17.05 10.40
N ASP A 179 10.44 17.07 9.16
CA ASP A 179 9.90 17.95 8.13
C ASP A 179 8.39 17.70 7.82
N ALA A 180 7.90 16.47 7.99
CA ALA A 180 6.50 16.14 7.83
C ALA A 180 5.60 16.79 8.90
N GLY A 181 6.13 17.16 10.06
CA GLY A 181 5.42 17.81 11.16
C GLY A 181 5.33 19.32 11.07
N HIS A 182 5.98 19.98 10.09
CA HIS A 182 5.92 21.43 9.95
C HIS A 182 4.52 21.96 9.57
N ARG A 183 3.68 21.10 9.05
CA ARG A 183 2.28 21.37 8.72
C ARG A 183 1.44 20.18 9.12
N ILE A 184 0.25 20.44 9.62
CA ILE A 184 -0.75 19.41 9.91
C ILE A 184 -2.04 19.67 9.17
N VAL A 185 -2.78 18.58 8.93
CA VAL A 185 -4.17 18.61 8.45
C VAL A 185 -5.07 18.14 9.61
N VAL A 186 -6.05 18.95 9.96
CA VAL A 186 -7.09 18.58 10.92
C VAL A 186 -8.35 18.25 10.15
N GLU A 187 -8.88 17.05 10.36
CA GLU A 187 -10.01 16.52 9.59
C GLU A 187 -11.16 16.09 10.50
N GLU A 188 -12.37 16.20 9.96
CA GLU A 188 -13.57 15.54 10.50
C GLU A 188 -13.32 14.04 10.70
N PHE A 189 -13.78 13.48 11.81
CA PHE A 189 -13.83 12.04 12.00
C PHE A 189 -14.91 11.43 11.10
N LEU A 190 -14.53 10.46 10.29
CA LEU A 190 -15.45 9.71 9.43
C LEU A 190 -15.85 8.40 10.07
N ASP A 191 -17.15 8.13 10.12
CA ASP A 191 -17.70 6.86 10.56
C ASP A 191 -18.07 5.99 9.34
N GLY A 192 -17.77 4.70 9.44
CA GLY A 192 -18.01 3.76 8.35
C GLY A 192 -17.05 2.59 8.36
N GLU A 193 -16.88 1.99 7.21
CA GLU A 193 -15.97 0.87 6.99
C GLU A 193 -14.91 1.24 5.95
N GLU A 194 -13.65 1.07 6.30
CA GLU A 194 -12.55 1.38 5.40
C GLU A 194 -12.43 0.34 4.28
N ALA A 195 -12.14 0.80 3.06
CA ALA A 195 -11.87 -0.03 1.91
C ALA A 195 -10.72 0.53 1.08
N SER A 196 -9.96 -0.38 0.48
CA SER A 196 -8.87 -0.09 -0.45
C SER A 196 -9.37 -0.28 -1.88
N PHE A 197 -9.49 0.81 -2.62
CA PHE A 197 -9.92 0.81 -4.02
C PHE A 197 -8.74 1.17 -4.91
N ILE A 198 -8.23 0.19 -5.65
CA ILE A 198 -7.00 0.33 -6.41
C ILE A 198 -7.31 0.24 -7.90
N VAL A 199 -6.73 1.14 -8.67
CA VAL A 199 -6.85 1.18 -10.13
C VAL A 199 -5.48 1.36 -10.78
N MET A 200 -5.35 0.88 -12.02
CA MET A 200 -4.28 1.27 -12.93
C MET A 200 -4.75 2.46 -13.75
N VAL A 201 -3.88 3.44 -13.95
CA VAL A 201 -4.15 4.66 -14.72
C VAL A 201 -3.04 4.89 -15.73
N ASP A 202 -3.39 5.30 -16.94
CA ASP A 202 -2.43 5.62 -18.00
C ASP A 202 -2.52 7.07 -18.50
N GLY A 203 -3.11 7.92 -17.69
CA GLY A 203 -3.36 9.33 -18.01
C GLY A 203 -4.80 9.60 -18.45
N GLU A 204 -5.36 8.77 -19.30
CA GLU A 204 -6.73 8.93 -19.83
C GLU A 204 -7.64 7.76 -19.44
N ASN A 205 -7.09 6.57 -19.35
CA ASN A 205 -7.84 5.35 -19.10
C ASN A 205 -7.61 4.83 -17.69
N VAL A 206 -8.61 4.15 -17.17
CA VAL A 206 -8.59 3.55 -15.83
C VAL A 206 -8.98 2.08 -15.95
N LEU A 207 -8.19 1.20 -15.34
CA LEU A 207 -8.49 -0.22 -15.20
C LEU A 207 -8.58 -0.57 -13.71
N PRO A 208 -9.78 -0.83 -13.17
CA PRO A 208 -9.94 -1.24 -11.78
C PRO A 208 -9.26 -2.58 -11.49
N MET A 209 -8.59 -2.63 -10.33
CA MET A 209 -8.06 -3.87 -9.75
C MET A 209 -9.08 -4.46 -8.78
N ALA A 210 -8.80 -5.66 -8.25
CA ALA A 210 -9.61 -6.21 -7.18
C ALA A 210 -9.56 -5.31 -5.93
N THR A 211 -10.70 -5.13 -5.28
CA THR A 211 -10.81 -4.38 -4.03
C THR A 211 -10.22 -5.16 -2.86
N SER A 212 -9.87 -4.46 -1.78
CA SER A 212 -9.32 -5.06 -0.57
C SER A 212 -9.75 -4.28 0.67
N GLN A 213 -9.64 -4.91 1.83
CA GLN A 213 -9.71 -4.25 3.13
C GLN A 213 -8.52 -4.67 3.97
N ASP A 214 -7.83 -3.71 4.57
CA ASP A 214 -6.72 -3.95 5.48
C ASP A 214 -7.13 -3.75 6.95
N HIS A 215 -6.26 -4.20 7.85
CA HIS A 215 -6.41 -4.06 9.29
C HIS A 215 -5.25 -3.21 9.83
N LYS A 216 -5.50 -1.92 10.06
CA LYS A 216 -4.45 -0.95 10.42
C LYS A 216 -4.00 -1.01 11.88
N ARG A 217 -4.88 -1.38 12.80
CA ARG A 217 -4.56 -1.47 14.23
C ARG A 217 -3.74 -2.71 14.53
N VAL A 218 -2.81 -2.60 15.47
CA VAL A 218 -1.87 -3.67 15.80
C VAL A 218 -2.53 -4.86 16.51
N GLY A 219 -3.55 -4.62 17.30
CA GLY A 219 -4.21 -5.62 18.16
C GLY A 219 -5.57 -6.07 17.65
N ASP A 220 -5.98 -7.26 18.10
CA ASP A 220 -7.30 -7.81 17.85
C ASP A 220 -8.40 -6.84 18.28
N GLY A 221 -9.54 -6.88 17.58
CA GLY A 221 -10.65 -5.97 17.83
C GLY A 221 -10.35 -4.50 17.50
N ASP A 222 -9.41 -4.27 16.60
CA ASP A 222 -8.95 -2.93 16.20
C ASP A 222 -8.46 -2.08 17.36
N THR A 223 -7.62 -2.65 18.20
CA THR A 223 -7.03 -2.02 19.38
C THR A 223 -5.55 -1.65 19.18
N GLY A 224 -5.07 -0.73 20.03
CA GLY A 224 -3.67 -0.28 19.99
C GLY A 224 -3.38 0.73 18.88
N PRO A 225 -2.09 1.04 18.63
CA PRO A 225 -1.69 2.01 17.64
C PRO A 225 -1.93 1.55 16.20
N ASN A 226 -1.97 2.52 15.27
CA ASN A 226 -1.96 2.25 13.84
C ASN A 226 -0.61 1.68 13.41
N THR A 227 -0.65 0.86 12.37
CA THR A 227 0.50 0.23 11.74
C THR A 227 0.46 0.46 10.23
N GLY A 228 1.38 -0.13 9.49
CA GLY A 228 1.31 -0.22 8.03
C GLY A 228 0.26 -1.20 7.51
N GLY A 229 -0.41 -1.95 8.39
CA GLY A 229 -1.38 -3.01 8.10
C GLY A 229 -0.93 -4.35 8.65
N MET A 230 -1.81 -5.01 9.41
CA MET A 230 -1.57 -6.32 10.05
C MET A 230 -2.14 -7.49 9.26
N GLY A 231 -2.76 -7.22 8.15
CA GLY A 231 -3.36 -8.18 7.24
C GLY A 231 -4.39 -7.52 6.35
N ALA A 232 -4.77 -8.22 5.31
CA ALA A 232 -5.77 -7.75 4.35
C ALA A 232 -6.47 -8.94 3.68
N TYR A 233 -7.63 -8.68 3.11
CA TYR A 233 -8.34 -9.65 2.31
C TYR A 233 -8.91 -9.00 1.05
N SER A 234 -9.18 -9.79 0.04
CA SER A 234 -9.73 -9.39 -1.26
C SER A 234 -10.72 -10.45 -1.73
N PRO A 235 -11.88 -10.06 -2.28
CA PRO A 235 -12.37 -8.68 -2.46
C PRO A 235 -12.88 -8.07 -1.15
N ALA A 236 -13.20 -6.77 -1.18
CA ALA A 236 -13.85 -6.05 -0.09
C ALA A 236 -15.37 -6.15 -0.20
N PRO A 237 -16.07 -6.89 0.68
CA PRO A 237 -17.54 -7.04 0.57
C PRO A 237 -18.32 -5.74 0.76
N VAL A 238 -17.74 -4.76 1.44
CA VAL A 238 -18.35 -3.43 1.60
C VAL A 238 -18.45 -2.67 0.28
N VAL A 239 -17.57 -2.98 -0.68
CA VAL A 239 -17.60 -2.40 -2.02
C VAL A 239 -18.52 -3.26 -2.91
N THR A 240 -19.82 -3.02 -2.79
CA THR A 240 -20.85 -3.58 -3.67
C THR A 240 -20.74 -2.98 -5.08
N ASP A 241 -21.44 -3.51 -6.06
CA ASP A 241 -21.46 -2.95 -7.42
C ASP A 241 -21.89 -1.49 -7.43
N ASP A 242 -22.90 -1.11 -6.64
CA ASP A 242 -23.36 0.27 -6.50
C ASP A 242 -22.26 1.17 -5.87
N VAL A 243 -21.59 0.69 -4.84
CA VAL A 243 -20.47 1.42 -4.22
C VAL A 243 -19.32 1.56 -5.21
N HIS A 244 -18.99 0.48 -5.92
CA HIS A 244 -17.95 0.50 -6.97
C HIS A 244 -18.24 1.59 -8.00
N GLN A 245 -19.46 1.66 -8.51
CA GLN A 245 -19.84 2.67 -9.49
C GLN A 245 -19.75 4.09 -8.90
N ARG A 246 -20.20 4.29 -7.66
CA ARG A 246 -20.07 5.59 -6.98
C ARG A 246 -18.61 6.02 -6.81
N VAL A 247 -17.74 5.08 -6.45
CA VAL A 247 -16.30 5.35 -6.32
C VAL A 247 -15.70 5.76 -7.67
N MET A 248 -16.02 5.03 -8.74
CA MET A 248 -15.57 5.40 -10.08
C MET A 248 -16.04 6.79 -10.49
N ASP A 249 -17.32 7.09 -10.32
CA ASP A 249 -17.91 8.35 -10.78
C ASP A 249 -17.54 9.56 -9.92
N GLN A 250 -17.47 9.39 -8.60
CA GLN A 250 -17.29 10.50 -7.65
C GLN A 250 -15.84 10.69 -7.19
N VAL A 251 -15.00 9.65 -7.30
CA VAL A 251 -13.62 9.67 -6.79
C VAL A 251 -12.61 9.48 -7.91
N ILE A 252 -12.64 8.33 -8.59
CA ILE A 252 -11.56 7.94 -9.52
C ILE A 252 -11.51 8.83 -10.75
N TRP A 253 -12.61 8.92 -11.50
CA TRP A 253 -12.64 9.74 -12.70
C TRP A 253 -12.40 11.23 -12.43
N PRO A 254 -12.99 11.83 -11.39
CA PRO A 254 -12.67 13.22 -11.03
C PRO A 254 -11.21 13.42 -10.65
N THR A 255 -10.58 12.45 -9.97
CA THR A 255 -9.15 12.51 -9.62
C THR A 255 -8.27 12.48 -10.87
N VAL A 256 -8.48 11.52 -11.76
CA VAL A 256 -7.68 11.37 -12.98
C VAL A 256 -7.81 12.60 -13.88
N ARG A 257 -9.03 13.07 -14.10
CA ARG A 257 -9.32 14.26 -14.90
C ARG A 257 -8.82 15.55 -14.25
N GLY A 258 -8.97 15.67 -12.94
CA GLY A 258 -8.49 16.82 -12.18
C GLY A 258 -6.97 16.93 -12.21
N MET A 259 -6.26 15.83 -12.05
CA MET A 259 -4.80 15.81 -12.17
C MET A 259 -4.34 16.20 -13.57
N ALA A 260 -4.97 15.69 -14.60
CA ALA A 260 -4.68 16.08 -15.99
C ALA A 260 -4.96 17.58 -16.25
N ALA A 261 -6.08 18.10 -15.74
CA ALA A 261 -6.45 19.51 -15.86
C ALA A 261 -5.45 20.45 -15.17
N GLU A 262 -4.82 20.01 -14.09
CA GLU A 262 -3.76 20.75 -13.38
C GLU A 262 -2.35 20.53 -13.97
N GLY A 263 -2.23 19.81 -15.08
CA GLY A 263 -0.95 19.53 -15.74
C GLY A 263 -0.12 18.41 -15.11
N ASN A 264 -0.70 17.67 -14.17
CA ASN A 264 -0.07 16.56 -13.46
C ASN A 264 -0.68 15.22 -13.88
N ILE A 265 -0.59 14.88 -15.16
CA ILE A 265 -1.15 13.65 -15.72
C ILE A 265 -0.70 12.44 -14.89
N TYR A 266 -1.66 11.67 -14.40
CA TYR A 266 -1.39 10.50 -13.56
C TYR A 266 -1.21 9.24 -14.40
N THR A 267 -0.12 8.52 -14.17
CA THR A 267 0.13 7.16 -14.71
C THR A 267 0.63 6.29 -13.58
N GLY A 268 0.18 5.05 -13.48
CA GLY A 268 0.62 4.13 -12.42
C GLY A 268 -0.55 3.55 -11.64
N PHE A 269 -0.24 2.87 -10.55
CA PHE A 269 -1.26 2.44 -9.60
C PHE A 269 -1.75 3.66 -8.79
N LEU A 270 -3.06 3.77 -8.66
CA LEU A 270 -3.71 4.75 -7.78
C LEU A 270 -4.56 3.99 -6.77
N TYR A 271 -4.19 4.09 -5.52
CA TYR A 271 -4.92 3.52 -4.39
C TYR A 271 -5.73 4.64 -3.72
N ALA A 272 -7.04 4.52 -3.74
CA ALA A 272 -7.94 5.35 -2.95
C ALA A 272 -8.29 4.61 -1.65
N GLY A 273 -7.83 5.12 -0.52
CA GLY A 273 -8.28 4.72 0.81
C GLY A 273 -9.60 5.42 1.09
N LEU A 274 -10.66 4.63 1.26
CA LEU A 274 -12.02 5.14 1.36
C LEU A 274 -12.66 4.78 2.68
N MET A 275 -13.47 5.69 3.22
CA MET A 275 -14.47 5.39 4.22
C MET A 275 -15.83 5.25 3.53
N ILE A 276 -16.44 4.07 3.68
CA ILE A 276 -17.77 3.79 3.13
C ILE A 276 -18.77 3.88 4.26
N SER A 277 -19.66 4.86 4.19
CA SER A 277 -20.73 5.03 5.18
C SER A 277 -21.81 3.96 5.06
N ALA A 278 -22.70 3.88 6.04
CA ALA A 278 -23.75 2.87 6.08
C ALA A 278 -24.72 2.93 4.88
N ASP A 279 -24.90 4.10 4.26
CA ASP A 279 -25.68 4.31 3.04
C ASP A 279 -24.86 4.11 1.74
N GLY A 280 -23.63 3.63 1.85
CA GLY A 280 -22.75 3.33 0.73
C GLY A 280 -22.11 4.54 0.06
N GLN A 281 -22.04 5.70 0.74
CA GLN A 281 -21.35 6.87 0.21
C GLN A 281 -19.84 6.77 0.48
N PRO A 282 -18.98 6.88 -0.56
CA PRO A 282 -17.55 6.89 -0.38
C PRO A 282 -17.05 8.28 -0.01
N LYS A 283 -16.12 8.36 0.94
CA LYS A 283 -15.30 9.55 1.18
C LYS A 283 -13.83 9.16 1.16
N VAL A 284 -13.00 9.95 0.50
CA VAL A 284 -11.56 9.71 0.45
C VAL A 284 -10.93 10.01 1.80
N ILE A 285 -10.21 9.04 2.35
CA ILE A 285 -9.36 9.20 3.53
C ILE A 285 -7.98 9.69 3.10
N GLU A 286 -7.41 9.00 2.10
CA GLU A 286 -6.09 9.27 1.55
C GLU A 286 -5.95 8.67 0.15
N PHE A 287 -4.98 9.16 -0.62
CA PHE A 287 -4.46 8.47 -1.79
C PHE A 287 -3.08 7.89 -1.50
N ASN A 288 -2.80 6.74 -2.09
CA ASN A 288 -1.45 6.22 -2.24
C ASN A 288 -1.13 6.08 -3.73
N CYS A 289 0.03 6.56 -4.13
CA CYS A 289 0.45 6.62 -5.54
C CYS A 289 1.13 5.33 -6.00
N ARG A 290 0.78 4.22 -5.40
CA ARG A 290 1.36 2.91 -5.57
C ARG A 290 0.37 1.84 -5.06
N PHE A 291 0.70 0.59 -5.30
CA PHE A 291 -0.07 -0.52 -4.72
C PHE A 291 0.04 -0.53 -3.18
N GLY A 292 -0.99 -1.04 -2.49
CA GLY A 292 -1.00 -1.15 -1.03
C GLY A 292 -0.10 -2.27 -0.49
N ASP A 293 0.31 -2.16 0.76
CA ASP A 293 1.01 -3.22 1.50
C ASP A 293 0.42 -3.31 2.93
N PRO A 294 -0.35 -4.36 3.29
CA PRO A 294 -0.30 -5.72 2.73
C PRO A 294 -1.40 -6.10 1.73
N GLU A 295 -2.05 -5.18 1.05
CA GLU A 295 -3.14 -5.50 0.10
C GLU A 295 -2.65 -6.21 -1.16
N THR A 296 -1.44 -5.89 -1.63
CA THR A 296 -0.87 -6.47 -2.85
C THR A 296 -0.79 -7.98 -2.79
N GLN A 297 -0.40 -8.54 -1.65
CA GLN A 297 -0.18 -9.96 -1.48
C GLN A 297 -1.46 -10.78 -1.75
N PRO A 298 -2.58 -10.54 -1.06
CA PRO A 298 -3.81 -11.26 -1.36
C PRO A 298 -4.41 -10.92 -2.74
N ILE A 299 -4.22 -9.70 -3.24
CA ILE A 299 -4.71 -9.31 -4.57
C ILE A 299 -3.93 -10.05 -5.67
N MET A 300 -2.61 -10.13 -5.59
CA MET A 300 -1.79 -10.84 -6.58
C MET A 300 -2.04 -12.35 -6.57
N LEU A 301 -2.38 -12.93 -5.42
CA LEU A 301 -2.74 -14.34 -5.34
C LEU A 301 -4.05 -14.66 -6.11
N ARG A 302 -4.96 -13.70 -6.20
CA ARG A 302 -6.21 -13.80 -6.98
C ARG A 302 -6.04 -13.44 -8.46
N MET A 303 -5.01 -12.68 -8.81
CA MET A 303 -4.86 -12.15 -10.16
C MET A 303 -4.60 -13.27 -11.18
N ARG A 304 -5.46 -13.38 -12.21
CA ARG A 304 -5.29 -14.29 -13.35
C ARG A 304 -4.68 -13.59 -14.55
N SER A 305 -4.90 -12.29 -14.69
CA SER A 305 -4.32 -11.48 -15.75
C SER A 305 -2.78 -11.39 -15.63
N ASP A 306 -2.13 -11.16 -16.76
CA ASP A 306 -0.69 -10.93 -16.83
C ASP A 306 -0.35 -9.50 -16.36
N LEU A 307 0.26 -9.38 -15.19
CA LEU A 307 0.65 -8.09 -14.60
C LEU A 307 1.61 -7.30 -15.51
N VAL A 308 2.54 -7.99 -16.16
CA VAL A 308 3.53 -7.34 -17.05
C VAL A 308 2.85 -6.75 -18.27
N GLU A 309 1.93 -7.50 -18.88
CA GLU A 309 1.15 -7.02 -20.02
C GLU A 309 0.32 -5.78 -19.66
N LEU A 310 -0.33 -5.79 -18.48
CA LEU A 310 -1.11 -4.64 -18.02
C LEU A 310 -0.24 -3.42 -17.73
N CYS A 311 0.91 -3.59 -17.08
CA CYS A 311 1.84 -2.49 -16.81
C CYS A 311 2.42 -1.90 -18.10
N LEU A 312 2.77 -2.74 -19.09
CA LEU A 312 3.20 -2.28 -20.40
C LEU A 312 2.10 -1.48 -21.12
N ALA A 313 0.87 -2.00 -21.13
CA ALA A 313 -0.27 -1.26 -21.67
C ALA A 313 -0.44 0.11 -20.98
N GLY A 314 -0.26 0.17 -19.67
CA GLY A 314 -0.30 1.41 -18.90
C GLY A 314 0.79 2.40 -19.31
N THR A 315 2.01 1.96 -19.65
CA THR A 315 3.07 2.83 -20.13
C THR A 315 2.83 3.34 -21.56
N GLN A 316 1.92 2.71 -22.30
CA GLN A 316 1.62 3.00 -23.70
C GLN A 316 0.28 3.72 -23.92
N GLY A 317 -0.46 4.03 -22.83
CA GLY A 317 -1.79 4.64 -22.93
C GLY A 317 -2.86 3.70 -23.51
N LYS A 318 -2.74 2.38 -23.27
CA LYS A 318 -3.58 1.33 -23.86
C LYS A 318 -4.39 0.52 -22.85
N LEU A 319 -4.62 1.05 -21.65
CA LEU A 319 -5.42 0.33 -20.65
C LEU A 319 -6.87 0.13 -21.07
N ASN A 320 -7.41 0.97 -21.96
CA ASN A 320 -8.74 0.80 -22.55
C ASN A 320 -8.88 -0.44 -23.44
N GLU A 321 -7.77 -1.02 -23.90
CA GLU A 321 -7.73 -2.26 -24.66
C GLU A 321 -7.61 -3.51 -23.76
N LYS A 322 -7.55 -3.33 -22.44
CA LYS A 322 -7.28 -4.38 -21.46
C LYS A 322 -8.44 -4.58 -20.50
N THR A 323 -8.50 -5.80 -19.98
CA THR A 323 -9.39 -6.19 -18.89
C THR A 323 -8.58 -6.88 -17.80
N SER A 324 -9.06 -6.83 -16.57
CA SER A 324 -8.48 -7.60 -15.47
C SER A 324 -9.36 -8.80 -15.13
N ASP A 325 -8.75 -9.97 -14.99
CA ASP A 325 -9.39 -11.23 -14.64
C ASP A 325 -8.86 -11.75 -13.30
N TRP A 326 -9.74 -12.30 -12.48
CA TRP A 326 -9.50 -12.64 -11.09
C TRP A 326 -10.00 -14.04 -10.74
N ASP A 327 -9.33 -14.72 -9.83
CA ASP A 327 -9.89 -15.88 -9.16
C ASP A 327 -11.15 -15.44 -8.40
N GLU A 328 -12.24 -16.14 -8.56
CA GLU A 328 -13.51 -15.81 -7.89
C GLU A 328 -13.43 -16.04 -6.37
N ARG A 329 -12.54 -16.94 -5.95
CA ARG A 329 -12.30 -17.21 -4.54
C ARG A 329 -11.67 -16.00 -3.84
N PRO A 330 -12.11 -15.65 -2.63
CA PRO A 330 -11.41 -14.65 -1.82
C PRO A 330 -10.01 -15.13 -1.40
N SER A 331 -9.15 -14.16 -1.18
CA SER A 331 -7.82 -14.34 -0.63
C SER A 331 -7.67 -13.54 0.66
N LEU A 332 -6.88 -14.05 1.60
CA LEU A 332 -6.59 -13.37 2.85
C LEU A 332 -5.12 -13.50 3.19
N GLY A 333 -4.51 -12.40 3.63
CA GLY A 333 -3.12 -12.34 4.07
C GLY A 333 -3.03 -11.93 5.55
N VAL A 334 -2.23 -12.67 6.31
CA VAL A 334 -1.93 -12.41 7.71
C VAL A 334 -0.49 -11.96 7.83
N VAL A 335 -0.26 -10.79 8.41
CA VAL A 335 1.09 -10.28 8.66
C VAL A 335 1.64 -10.89 9.94
N LEU A 336 2.82 -11.51 9.84
CA LEU A 336 3.63 -11.91 10.98
C LEU A 336 4.64 -10.79 11.27
N ALA A 337 4.58 -10.23 12.48
CA ALA A 337 5.37 -9.08 12.89
C ALA A 337 6.40 -9.43 13.94
N ALA A 338 7.46 -8.65 14.01
CA ALA A 338 8.49 -8.73 15.05
C ALA A 338 7.97 -8.20 16.38
N GLY A 339 8.38 -8.84 17.48
CA GLY A 339 7.99 -8.42 18.83
C GLY A 339 8.36 -6.96 19.10
N GLY A 340 7.38 -6.19 19.57
CA GLY A 340 7.51 -4.76 19.80
C GLY A 340 6.96 -3.86 18.69
N TYR A 341 6.80 -4.38 17.47
CA TYR A 341 6.19 -3.61 16.37
C TYR A 341 4.80 -3.07 16.75
N PRO A 342 4.40 -1.83 16.42
CA PRO A 342 5.07 -0.82 15.57
C PRO A 342 6.09 0.08 16.29
N ALA A 343 6.37 -0.13 17.59
CA ALA A 343 7.45 0.51 18.32
C ALA A 343 8.80 -0.16 18.02
N ASP A 344 9.75 -0.05 18.91
CA ASP A 344 11.08 -0.65 18.74
C ASP A 344 10.99 -2.18 18.72
N TYR A 345 11.67 -2.78 17.76
CA TYR A 345 11.70 -4.23 17.56
C TYR A 345 13.12 -4.72 17.26
N ARG A 346 13.37 -5.99 17.59
CA ARG A 346 14.63 -6.67 17.33
C ARG A 346 14.69 -7.17 15.89
N GLN A 347 15.89 -7.20 15.32
CA GLN A 347 16.20 -7.74 13.99
C GLN A 347 17.28 -8.82 14.10
N GLY A 348 17.34 -9.67 13.07
CA GLY A 348 18.38 -10.70 12.97
C GLY A 348 17.99 -12.06 13.56
N ASP A 349 16.74 -12.24 14.00
CA ASP A 349 16.24 -13.52 14.47
C ASP A 349 16.04 -14.49 13.31
N VAL A 350 16.55 -15.73 13.44
CA VAL A 350 16.36 -16.77 12.42
C VAL A 350 14.90 -17.18 12.37
N ILE A 351 14.36 -17.22 11.17
CA ILE A 351 12.98 -17.65 10.91
C ILE A 351 12.96 -19.14 10.63
N HIS A 352 12.21 -19.88 11.44
CA HIS A 352 12.03 -21.31 11.30
C HIS A 352 10.66 -21.65 10.72
N GLY A 353 10.55 -22.81 10.07
CA GLY A 353 9.27 -23.35 9.62
C GLY A 353 8.73 -22.76 8.34
N LEU A 354 9.55 -22.03 7.58
CA LEU A 354 9.17 -21.59 6.24
C LEU A 354 8.92 -22.79 5.32
N PRO A 355 7.86 -22.75 4.47
CA PRO A 355 7.59 -23.81 3.52
C PRO A 355 8.79 -24.06 2.61
N GLN A 356 9.18 -25.32 2.45
CA GLN A 356 10.28 -25.74 1.56
C GLN A 356 9.81 -26.05 0.15
N GLN A 357 8.51 -26.14 -0.05
CA GLN A 357 7.86 -26.43 -1.33
C GLN A 357 6.77 -25.41 -1.60
N GLU A 358 6.38 -25.31 -2.85
CA GLU A 358 5.25 -24.48 -3.26
C GLU A 358 3.96 -24.93 -2.54
N VAL A 359 3.24 -23.97 -2.00
CA VAL A 359 1.98 -24.20 -1.28
C VAL A 359 0.84 -24.04 -2.26
N THR A 360 0.00 -25.06 -2.38
CA THR A 360 -1.20 -24.98 -3.21
C THR A 360 -2.17 -23.96 -2.62
N ASP A 361 -2.66 -23.04 -3.47
CA ASP A 361 -3.60 -21.99 -3.09
C ASP A 361 -3.12 -21.07 -1.94
N GLY A 362 -1.81 -21.00 -1.73
CA GLY A 362 -1.20 -20.14 -0.71
C GLY A 362 0.21 -19.72 -1.04
N LYS A 363 0.68 -18.68 -0.36
CA LYS A 363 2.05 -18.18 -0.50
C LYS A 363 2.48 -17.44 0.75
N VAL A 364 3.74 -17.62 1.14
CA VAL A 364 4.39 -16.79 2.16
C VAL A 364 5.22 -15.74 1.46
N PHE A 365 4.77 -14.50 1.52
CA PHE A 365 5.51 -13.36 0.98
C PHE A 365 6.39 -12.77 2.07
N HIS A 366 7.65 -12.49 1.72
CA HIS A 366 8.62 -11.88 2.61
C HIS A 366 8.53 -10.35 2.52
N ALA A 367 8.54 -9.70 3.67
CA ALA A 367 8.67 -8.25 3.81
C ALA A 367 10.02 -7.91 4.47
N GLY A 368 10.04 -7.63 5.74
CA GLY A 368 11.26 -7.32 6.48
C GLY A 368 12.10 -8.58 6.75
N THR A 369 12.74 -9.12 5.73
CA THR A 369 13.65 -10.26 5.82
C THR A 369 14.94 -10.02 5.06
N LYS A 370 16.00 -10.72 5.44
CA LYS A 370 17.26 -10.81 4.69
C LYS A 370 17.90 -12.19 4.88
N LEU A 371 18.83 -12.52 4.02
CA LEU A 371 19.73 -13.67 4.25
C LEU A 371 20.91 -13.23 5.10
N ASN A 372 21.25 -14.04 6.12
CA ASN A 372 22.46 -13.82 6.92
C ASN A 372 23.69 -14.46 6.26
N GLY A 373 24.86 -14.36 6.89
CA GLY A 373 26.11 -14.95 6.40
C GLY A 373 26.10 -16.48 6.25
N ASN A 374 25.13 -17.16 6.85
CA ASN A 374 24.92 -18.61 6.74
C ASN A 374 23.82 -18.98 5.74
N ASN A 375 23.33 -18.04 4.95
CA ASN A 375 22.18 -18.19 4.06
C ASN A 375 20.86 -18.58 4.77
N GLU A 376 20.74 -18.25 6.05
CA GLU A 376 19.49 -18.41 6.78
C GLU A 376 18.62 -17.15 6.62
N VAL A 377 17.30 -17.32 6.52
CA VAL A 377 16.36 -16.21 6.51
C VAL A 377 16.24 -15.64 7.92
N VAL A 378 16.50 -14.34 8.07
CA VAL A 378 16.39 -13.65 9.35
C VAL A 378 15.47 -12.43 9.25
N THR A 379 14.92 -12.03 10.39
CA THR A 379 14.10 -10.81 10.48
C THR A 379 14.94 -9.55 10.20
N ASN A 380 14.37 -8.61 9.46
CA ASN A 380 15.02 -7.34 9.09
C ASN A 380 14.00 -6.19 8.96
N GLY A 381 12.94 -6.24 9.73
CA GLY A 381 11.88 -5.22 9.71
C GLY A 381 10.79 -5.52 10.73
N GLY A 382 9.84 -4.61 10.88
CA GLY A 382 8.72 -4.76 11.82
C GLY A 382 7.66 -5.73 11.30
N ARG A 383 7.18 -5.52 10.08
CA ARG A 383 6.36 -6.50 9.35
C ARG A 383 7.32 -7.42 8.62
N VAL A 384 7.31 -8.69 8.97
CA VAL A 384 8.34 -9.64 8.53
C VAL A 384 7.87 -10.50 7.38
N LEU A 385 6.69 -11.10 7.51
CA LEU A 385 6.09 -11.97 6.51
C LEU A 385 4.61 -11.63 6.33
N CYS A 386 4.06 -11.93 5.16
CA CYS A 386 2.63 -11.97 4.92
C CYS A 386 2.25 -13.37 4.42
N VAL A 387 1.50 -14.11 5.22
CA VAL A 387 1.04 -15.46 4.90
C VAL A 387 -0.31 -15.36 4.23
N THR A 388 -0.40 -15.74 2.96
CA THR A 388 -1.63 -15.60 2.15
C THR A 388 -2.21 -16.94 1.75
N ALA A 389 -3.53 -17.01 1.66
CA ALA A 389 -4.24 -18.17 1.14
C ALA A 389 -5.54 -17.78 0.42
N LEU A 390 -5.90 -18.58 -0.58
CA LEU A 390 -7.21 -18.61 -1.22
C LEU A 390 -8.13 -19.55 -0.46
N GLY A 391 -9.43 -19.30 -0.49
CA GLY A 391 -10.47 -20.19 0.05
C GLY A 391 -11.81 -19.90 -0.61
N GLU A 392 -12.72 -20.87 -0.63
CA GLU A 392 -14.07 -20.69 -1.20
C GLU A 392 -14.88 -19.60 -0.51
N THR A 393 -14.52 -19.28 0.72
CA THR A 393 -15.03 -18.14 1.51
C THR A 393 -13.89 -17.44 2.23
N VAL A 394 -14.11 -16.21 2.68
CA VAL A 394 -13.11 -15.50 3.50
C VAL A 394 -12.76 -16.28 4.77
N ALA A 395 -13.74 -16.95 5.38
CA ALA A 395 -13.53 -17.80 6.55
C ALA A 395 -12.59 -18.97 6.26
N LEU A 396 -12.72 -19.62 5.10
CA LEU A 396 -11.81 -20.71 4.69
C LEU A 396 -10.42 -20.16 4.32
N ALA A 397 -10.35 -19.04 3.60
CA ALA A 397 -9.08 -18.39 3.32
C ALA A 397 -8.33 -18.02 4.62
N GLN A 398 -9.06 -17.50 5.62
CA GLN A 398 -8.53 -17.22 6.96
C GLN A 398 -7.97 -18.48 7.62
N GLN A 399 -8.75 -19.55 7.65
CA GLN A 399 -8.30 -20.81 8.27
C GLN A 399 -7.03 -21.37 7.59
N TYR A 400 -6.96 -21.32 6.27
CA TYR A 400 -5.80 -21.79 5.52
C TYR A 400 -4.57 -20.91 5.75
N ALA A 401 -4.73 -19.59 5.77
CA ALA A 401 -3.63 -18.66 6.05
C ALA A 401 -3.08 -18.87 7.48
N TYR A 402 -3.94 -18.96 8.49
CA TYR A 402 -3.49 -19.22 9.87
C TYR A 402 -2.85 -20.60 10.04
N ARG A 403 -3.39 -21.64 9.41
CA ARG A 403 -2.77 -22.97 9.42
C ARG A 403 -1.36 -22.95 8.82
N LEU A 404 -1.17 -22.26 7.72
CA LEU A 404 0.15 -22.09 7.11
C LEU A 404 1.09 -21.29 8.02
N ALA A 405 0.58 -20.30 8.74
CA ALA A 405 1.34 -19.47 9.66
C ALA A 405 1.78 -20.22 10.93
N GLU A 406 1.03 -21.23 11.40
CA GLU A 406 1.30 -21.95 12.65
C GLU A 406 2.70 -22.57 12.72
N GLY A 407 3.24 -22.99 11.57
CA GLY A 407 4.58 -23.59 11.49
C GLY A 407 5.72 -22.59 11.56
N ILE A 408 5.45 -21.31 11.30
CA ILE A 408 6.47 -20.27 11.16
C ILE A 408 6.71 -19.60 12.50
N ARG A 409 7.98 -19.53 12.93
CA ARG A 409 8.32 -19.01 14.26
C ARG A 409 9.71 -18.38 14.32
N TRP A 410 9.81 -17.37 15.14
CA TRP A 410 11.03 -16.78 15.70
C TRP A 410 10.70 -16.16 17.05
N GLU A 411 11.70 -15.72 17.81
CA GLU A 411 11.45 -15.15 19.14
C GLU A 411 10.66 -13.84 19.06
N GLY A 412 9.50 -13.79 19.70
CA GLY A 412 8.63 -12.62 19.77
C GLY A 412 7.71 -12.45 18.55
N VAL A 413 7.65 -13.42 17.63
CA VAL A 413 6.69 -13.36 16.50
C VAL A 413 5.26 -13.21 17.01
N PHE A 414 4.49 -12.31 16.40
CA PHE A 414 3.06 -12.18 16.67
C PHE A 414 2.29 -11.79 15.41
N CYS A 415 0.99 -12.04 15.45
CA CYS A 415 0.05 -11.63 14.44
C CYS A 415 -1.33 -11.38 15.09
N ARG A 416 -2.19 -10.65 14.42
CA ARG A 416 -3.61 -10.58 14.79
C ARG A 416 -4.29 -11.93 14.51
N LYS A 417 -5.30 -12.25 15.32
CA LYS A 417 -6.05 -13.51 15.21
C LYS A 417 -7.40 -13.35 14.50
N ASP A 418 -7.79 -12.12 14.20
CA ASP A 418 -9.11 -11.74 13.72
C ASP A 418 -9.11 -11.14 12.30
N ILE A 419 -8.05 -11.30 11.52
CA ILE A 419 -7.98 -10.80 10.15
C ILE A 419 -9.17 -11.35 9.34
N GLY A 420 -9.94 -10.44 8.71
CA GLY A 420 -11.13 -10.82 7.93
C GLY A 420 -12.43 -10.87 8.73
N TYR A 421 -12.43 -10.56 10.02
CA TYR A 421 -13.59 -10.73 10.90
C TYR A 421 -14.86 -10.04 10.38
N ARG A 422 -14.74 -8.86 9.76
CA ARG A 422 -15.90 -8.11 9.22
C ARG A 422 -16.55 -8.83 8.05
N ALA A 423 -15.75 -9.34 7.12
CA ALA A 423 -16.25 -10.10 5.98
C ALA A 423 -16.90 -11.42 6.43
N ILE A 424 -16.29 -12.10 7.39
CA ILE A 424 -16.81 -13.36 7.97
C ILE A 424 -18.14 -13.11 8.67
N ALA A 425 -18.26 -12.03 9.44
CA ALA A 425 -19.52 -11.65 10.10
C ALA A 425 -20.66 -11.36 9.10
N ARG A 426 -20.35 -10.98 7.86
CA ARG A 426 -21.31 -10.82 6.77
C ARG A 426 -21.70 -12.12 6.08
N GLY A 427 -21.08 -13.25 6.43
CA GLY A 427 -21.28 -14.55 5.78
C GLY A 427 -20.64 -14.63 4.39
N LYS A 428 -19.59 -13.90 4.15
CA LYS A 428 -18.84 -13.85 2.88
C LYS A 428 -17.54 -14.65 2.91
#